data_faef7425e537f3303fc4344ef7587328
#
_entry.id   faef7425e537f3303fc4344ef7587328
#
_cell.length_a   1.000
_cell.length_b   1.000
_cell.length_c   1.000
_cell.angle_alpha   90.00
_cell.angle_beta   90.00
_cell.angle_gamma   90.00
#
_symmetry.space_group_name_H-M   'P 1'
#
loop_
_entity.id
_entity.type
_entity.pdbx_description
1 polymer ?
#
loop_
_entity_poly.entity_id
_entity_poly.type
_entity_poly.pdbx_seq_one_letter_code
_entity_poly.pdbx_strand_id
1 'polypeptide(L)'
;MPTLEWIGKDKVVNHHQEVPYRVLERQYSYDEAGQHAEDNGSENMIIHGDNLEALKALLPRYEGKVKCIYIDPPYNTGNEGWVYNDNVNDPKIKKWLGEVVGKEGEDLSRHDKWLCMMYPRLKLLQKLLAEDGAIFISIDSTELSSLHLLCNEIFGNVNFVDYISWFKKASPSNDAKYFSNDIEYILVFAKNKAIWRPSRLPLTEKQLRNYQNPDNDPRGCWNSATYTCNKSKEERPSLYYPILNPNTGQEVWPKETAVWAYSKEQYEEHIKNNLLYWGVDGKAKYPRFKKFLFGHQGVVNRTLWHYDDVNHTQGASMELRKLGITRFDTPKPTRLIERILQIASTPDSIILDSFAGSGTTAHAVLNMNRADGGHRKFILVEMMDYAGSITAERVKRVIDGYGEDKKAVEGAGGQFSYYELGPVLLLPDGNLNEEVGAQEIREYVYYMETKEPLPAGQSKDEPYFMGLCRNTAYYFYYERESVTTLDYAFLSTIRTKAEGYIIYADLCAIPLETLRNHNILFKKIPRDIARL
;
A
#
# COMPACT_ATOMS: atom_id res chain seq x y z
N MET A 1 -19.85 -15.71 -10.82
CA MET A 1 -19.75 -14.24 -10.72
C MET A 1 -19.94 -13.65 -12.10
N PRO A 2 -20.55 -12.48 -12.26
CA PRO A 2 -20.53 -11.82 -13.56
C PRO A 2 -19.07 -11.53 -13.94
N THR A 3 -18.70 -11.87 -15.16
CA THR A 3 -17.37 -11.63 -15.72
C THR A 3 -17.43 -10.37 -16.55
N LEU A 4 -16.49 -9.45 -16.35
CA LEU A 4 -16.36 -8.25 -17.17
C LEU A 4 -15.65 -8.65 -18.47
N GLU A 5 -16.31 -8.43 -19.61
CA GLU A 5 -15.72 -8.66 -20.93
C GLU A 5 -15.48 -7.33 -21.63
N TRP A 6 -14.32 -7.19 -22.27
CA TRP A 6 -13.95 -6.02 -23.07
C TRP A 6 -13.02 -6.43 -24.21
N ILE A 7 -12.91 -5.61 -25.24
CA ILE A 7 -12.05 -5.86 -26.39
C ILE A 7 -10.58 -5.80 -25.94
N GLY A 8 -9.79 -6.82 -26.26
CA GLY A 8 -8.38 -6.94 -25.89
C GLY A 8 -8.11 -7.61 -24.54
N LYS A 9 -9.14 -8.10 -23.82
CA LYS A 9 -8.96 -8.82 -22.55
C LYS A 9 -8.06 -10.04 -22.71
N ASP A 10 -8.28 -10.84 -23.75
CA ASP A 10 -7.51 -12.05 -24.04
C ASP A 10 -6.01 -11.78 -24.20
N LYS A 11 -5.63 -10.60 -24.70
CA LYS A 11 -4.23 -10.17 -24.88
C LYS A 11 -3.56 -9.76 -23.56
N VAL A 12 -4.32 -9.22 -22.62
CA VAL A 12 -3.74 -8.64 -21.39
C VAL A 12 -3.89 -9.52 -20.15
N VAL A 13 -4.75 -10.52 -20.18
CA VAL A 13 -5.04 -11.38 -19.02
C VAL A 13 -3.79 -12.08 -18.47
N ASN A 14 -2.88 -12.50 -19.33
CA ASN A 14 -1.60 -13.13 -18.98
C ASN A 14 -0.39 -12.22 -19.19
N HIS A 15 -0.58 -11.02 -19.73
CA HIS A 15 0.52 -10.13 -20.09
C HIS A 15 1.45 -9.80 -18.92
N HIS A 16 0.93 -9.71 -17.69
CA HIS A 16 1.75 -9.52 -16.48
C HIS A 16 2.80 -10.64 -16.26
N GLN A 17 2.63 -11.82 -16.87
CA GLN A 17 3.61 -12.91 -16.86
C GLN A 17 4.66 -12.74 -17.96
N GLU A 18 4.26 -12.18 -19.11
CA GLU A 18 5.07 -12.02 -20.30
C GLU A 18 5.96 -10.77 -20.27
N VAL A 19 5.60 -9.77 -19.44
CA VAL A 19 6.42 -8.57 -19.25
C VAL A 19 7.86 -8.98 -18.92
N PRO A 20 8.88 -8.45 -19.65
CA PRO A 20 10.27 -8.78 -19.37
C PRO A 20 10.66 -8.33 -17.96
N TYR A 21 11.47 -9.15 -17.30
CA TYR A 21 12.08 -8.73 -16.04
C TYR A 21 13.25 -7.78 -16.34
N ARG A 22 13.21 -6.60 -15.73
CA ARG A 22 14.30 -5.62 -15.78
C ARG A 22 14.95 -5.49 -14.41
N VAL A 23 16.22 -5.18 -14.41
CA VAL A 23 16.90 -4.80 -13.18
C VAL A 23 16.61 -3.34 -12.83
N LEU A 24 16.72 -3.01 -11.56
CA LEU A 24 16.61 -1.64 -11.09
C LEU A 24 18.02 -1.07 -10.92
N GLU A 25 18.36 -0.05 -11.68
CA GLU A 25 19.65 0.62 -11.64
C GLU A 25 19.58 1.86 -10.75
N ARG A 26 20.26 1.82 -9.61
CA ARG A 26 20.34 2.97 -8.70
C ARG A 26 21.18 4.07 -9.33
N GLN A 27 20.60 5.25 -9.45
CA GLN A 27 21.25 6.43 -10.02
C GLN A 27 21.93 7.27 -8.93
N TYR A 28 21.27 7.44 -7.79
CA TYR A 28 21.79 8.17 -6.63
C TYR A 28 21.00 7.80 -5.37
N SER A 29 21.56 8.13 -4.22
CA SER A 29 20.86 8.17 -2.94
C SER A 29 20.77 9.61 -2.43
N TYR A 30 19.81 9.89 -1.56
CA TYR A 30 19.59 11.21 -0.97
C TYR A 30 19.21 11.09 0.51
N ASP A 31 19.79 11.95 1.32
CA ASP A 31 19.46 12.12 2.75
C ASP A 31 19.69 13.59 3.17
N GLU A 32 19.65 13.88 4.45
CA GLU A 32 19.84 15.23 5.01
C GLU A 32 21.21 15.85 4.69
N ALA A 33 22.21 15.05 4.31
CA ALA A 33 23.51 15.55 3.87
C ALA A 33 23.55 15.85 2.35
N GLY A 34 22.46 15.54 1.63
CA GLY A 34 22.30 15.81 0.21
C GLY A 34 22.34 14.56 -0.66
N GLN A 35 22.72 14.74 -1.93
CA GLN A 35 22.74 13.66 -2.93
C GLN A 35 24.11 12.97 -2.97
N HIS A 36 24.10 11.63 -2.97
CA HIS A 36 25.27 10.76 -2.98
C HIS A 36 25.25 9.81 -4.17
N ALA A 37 26.41 9.53 -4.75
CA ALA A 37 26.58 8.48 -5.75
C ALA A 37 26.57 7.09 -5.10
N GLU A 38 27.08 6.96 -3.88
CA GLU A 38 27.13 5.72 -3.12
C GLU A 38 25.74 5.35 -2.57
N ASP A 39 25.58 4.06 -2.27
CA ASP A 39 24.39 3.55 -1.61
C ASP A 39 24.43 3.93 -0.11
N ASN A 40 23.42 4.66 0.34
CA ASN A 40 23.26 5.00 1.75
C ASN A 40 22.44 3.96 2.53
N GLY A 41 22.13 2.81 1.91
CA GLY A 41 21.36 1.72 2.53
C GLY A 41 19.88 2.01 2.69
N SER A 42 19.34 3.01 1.95
CA SER A 42 17.92 3.34 2.02
C SER A 42 17.06 2.23 1.43
N GLU A 43 16.02 1.85 2.16
CA GLU A 43 14.95 0.99 1.68
C GLU A 43 13.77 1.78 1.06
N ASN A 44 13.82 3.12 1.11
CA ASN A 44 12.88 3.98 0.38
C ASN A 44 13.34 4.13 -1.07
N MET A 45 12.40 3.94 -1.99
CA MET A 45 12.69 3.89 -3.42
C MET A 45 11.81 4.84 -4.21
N ILE A 46 12.42 5.55 -5.17
CA ILE A 46 11.72 6.24 -6.26
C ILE A 46 12.23 5.63 -7.55
N ILE A 47 11.34 5.04 -8.34
CA ILE A 47 11.67 4.33 -9.58
C ILE A 47 11.07 5.09 -10.75
N HIS A 48 11.90 5.55 -11.68
CA HIS A 48 11.47 6.15 -12.94
C HIS A 48 11.40 5.09 -14.03
N GLY A 49 10.25 4.97 -14.65
CA GLY A 49 10.03 4.06 -15.78
C GLY A 49 8.60 3.54 -15.86
N ASP A 50 8.33 2.68 -16.83
CA ASP A 50 7.01 2.04 -16.98
C ASP A 50 6.65 1.27 -15.71
N ASN A 51 5.47 1.57 -15.16
CA ASN A 51 5.06 0.99 -13.89
C ASN A 51 4.80 -0.52 -13.96
N LEU A 52 4.45 -1.08 -15.13
CA LEU A 52 4.26 -2.51 -15.29
C LEU A 52 5.60 -3.27 -15.20
N GLU A 53 6.65 -2.74 -15.87
CA GLU A 53 8.00 -3.29 -15.80
C GLU A 53 8.61 -3.10 -14.41
N ALA A 54 8.42 -1.92 -13.79
CA ALA A 54 8.90 -1.64 -12.44
C ALA A 54 8.24 -2.58 -11.40
N LEU A 55 6.92 -2.78 -11.46
CA LEU A 55 6.20 -3.70 -10.58
C LEU A 55 6.70 -5.15 -10.74
N LYS A 56 7.03 -5.56 -11.98
CA LYS A 56 7.63 -6.87 -12.24
C LYS A 56 9.02 -6.98 -11.60
N ALA A 57 9.84 -5.94 -11.71
CA ALA A 57 11.18 -5.87 -11.14
C ALA A 57 11.18 -5.92 -9.60
N LEU A 58 10.11 -5.47 -8.95
CA LEU A 58 9.97 -5.50 -7.50
C LEU A 58 9.62 -6.89 -6.93
N LEU A 59 9.06 -7.80 -7.73
CA LEU A 59 8.58 -9.10 -7.23
C LEU A 59 9.63 -9.90 -6.44
N PRO A 60 10.90 -10.04 -6.89
CA PRO A 60 11.87 -10.86 -6.19
C PRO A 60 12.13 -10.46 -4.74
N ARG A 61 11.98 -9.18 -4.44
CA ARG A 61 12.22 -8.64 -3.10
C ARG A 61 10.96 -8.42 -2.28
N TYR A 62 9.82 -8.12 -2.95
CA TYR A 62 8.64 -7.57 -2.30
C TYR A 62 7.35 -8.35 -2.52
N GLU A 63 7.34 -9.51 -3.22
CA GLU A 63 6.13 -10.34 -3.34
C GLU A 63 5.58 -10.69 -1.95
N GLY A 64 4.30 -10.36 -1.72
CA GLY A 64 3.62 -10.63 -0.45
C GLY A 64 4.08 -9.80 0.75
N LYS A 65 4.81 -8.68 0.55
CA LYS A 65 5.36 -7.88 1.66
C LYS A 65 4.79 -6.47 1.80
N VAL A 66 4.15 -5.95 0.77
CA VAL A 66 3.62 -4.59 0.78
C VAL A 66 2.35 -4.54 1.62
N LYS A 67 2.36 -3.76 2.69
CA LYS A 67 1.23 -3.67 3.64
C LYS A 67 0.11 -2.77 3.15
N CYS A 68 0.46 -1.65 2.54
CA CYS A 68 -0.50 -0.68 2.02
C CYS A 68 -0.10 -0.29 0.60
N ILE A 69 -1.02 -0.43 -0.33
CA ILE A 69 -0.89 0.11 -1.69
C ILE A 69 -1.89 1.25 -1.82
N TYR A 70 -1.40 2.42 -2.23
CA TYR A 70 -2.24 3.51 -2.70
C TYR A 70 -1.89 3.80 -4.15
N ILE A 71 -2.88 3.96 -5.01
CA ILE A 71 -2.70 4.39 -6.39
C ILE A 71 -3.74 5.40 -6.81
N ASP A 72 -3.32 6.31 -7.67
CA ASP A 72 -4.13 7.35 -8.31
C ASP A 72 -4.00 7.24 -9.84
N PRO A 73 -4.60 6.20 -10.47
CA PRO A 73 -4.46 5.97 -11.90
C PRO A 73 -5.20 7.03 -12.72
N PRO A 74 -4.96 7.16 -14.04
CA PRO A 74 -5.76 8.03 -14.91
C PRO A 74 -7.25 7.74 -14.81
N TYR A 75 -8.09 8.78 -14.68
CA TYR A 75 -9.54 8.62 -14.48
C TYR A 75 -10.34 8.41 -15.77
N ASN A 76 -9.70 8.56 -16.92
CA ASN A 76 -10.31 8.34 -18.22
C ASN A 76 -11.54 9.23 -18.48
N THR A 77 -11.54 10.49 -18.04
CA THR A 77 -12.68 11.42 -18.13
C THR A 77 -12.91 11.97 -19.55
N GLY A 78 -11.94 11.81 -20.45
CA GLY A 78 -12.02 12.25 -21.84
C GLY A 78 -11.68 13.73 -22.06
N ASN A 79 -11.18 14.41 -21.05
CA ASN A 79 -10.65 15.76 -21.18
C ASN A 79 -9.23 15.73 -21.75
N GLU A 80 -9.11 15.71 -23.07
CA GLU A 80 -7.82 15.54 -23.78
C GLU A 80 -6.80 16.68 -23.56
N GLY A 81 -7.17 17.77 -22.91
CA GLY A 81 -6.29 18.90 -22.59
C GLY A 81 -5.54 18.80 -21.25
N TRP A 82 -5.81 17.80 -20.42
CA TRP A 82 -5.17 17.61 -19.12
C TRP A 82 -4.06 16.54 -19.19
N VAL A 83 -2.83 16.96 -19.04
CA VAL A 83 -1.63 16.17 -19.33
C VAL A 83 -1.41 15.01 -18.36
N TYR A 84 -2.09 14.95 -17.21
CA TYR A 84 -1.69 14.04 -16.14
C TYR A 84 -2.68 12.94 -15.73
N ASN A 85 -3.98 13.20 -15.58
CA ASN A 85 -4.89 12.22 -14.97
C ASN A 85 -5.84 11.51 -15.93
N ASP A 86 -5.91 11.92 -17.21
CA ASP A 86 -6.92 11.45 -18.13
C ASP A 86 -6.36 10.70 -19.35
N ASN A 87 -5.05 10.49 -19.41
CA ASN A 87 -4.41 10.18 -20.68
C ASN A 87 -4.06 8.70 -20.86
N VAL A 88 -5.08 7.86 -21.04
CA VAL A 88 -4.92 6.58 -21.77
C VAL A 88 -4.38 6.82 -23.21
N ASN A 89 -4.38 8.06 -23.66
CA ASN A 89 -3.83 8.54 -24.92
C ASN A 89 -2.37 9.01 -24.82
N ASP A 90 -1.68 8.83 -23.68
CA ASP A 90 -0.25 9.07 -23.59
C ASP A 90 0.50 8.30 -24.70
N PRO A 91 1.47 8.90 -25.41
CA PRO A 91 2.19 8.23 -26.49
C PRO A 91 2.87 6.93 -26.08
N LYS A 92 3.36 6.83 -24.83
CA LYS A 92 3.98 5.60 -24.28
C LYS A 92 2.93 4.51 -24.09
N ILE A 93 1.75 4.84 -23.55
CA ILE A 93 0.64 3.90 -23.36
C ILE A 93 0.02 3.51 -24.71
N LYS A 94 -0.15 4.45 -25.65
CA LYS A 94 -0.60 4.13 -27.01
C LYS A 94 0.36 3.18 -27.72
N LYS A 95 1.66 3.41 -27.62
CA LYS A 95 2.69 2.54 -28.17
C LYS A 95 2.56 1.13 -27.57
N TRP A 96 2.51 1.05 -26.24
CA TRP A 96 2.34 -0.22 -25.51
C TRP A 96 1.04 -0.96 -25.91
N LEU A 97 -0.11 -0.26 -25.97
CA LEU A 97 -1.36 -0.85 -26.45
C LEU A 97 -1.26 -1.36 -27.88
N GLY A 98 -0.62 -0.61 -28.77
CA GLY A 98 -0.38 -1.04 -30.16
C GLY A 98 0.51 -2.29 -30.25
N GLU A 99 1.51 -2.40 -29.37
CA GLU A 99 2.41 -3.56 -29.30
C GLU A 99 1.71 -4.79 -28.69
N VAL A 100 0.93 -4.63 -27.63
CA VAL A 100 0.31 -5.73 -26.86
C VAL A 100 -1.02 -6.17 -27.46
N VAL A 101 -1.90 -5.23 -27.81
CA VAL A 101 -3.24 -5.52 -28.35
C VAL A 101 -3.23 -5.62 -29.87
N GLY A 102 -2.27 -4.98 -30.53
CA GLY A 102 -2.09 -5.04 -31.98
C GLY A 102 -3.18 -4.30 -32.75
N LYS A 103 -3.62 -4.84 -33.91
CA LYS A 103 -4.62 -4.20 -34.80
C LYS A 103 -5.98 -3.97 -34.14
N GLU A 104 -6.37 -4.79 -33.20
CA GLU A 104 -7.61 -4.62 -32.42
C GLU A 104 -7.56 -3.33 -31.58
N GLY A 105 -6.36 -2.78 -31.32
CA GLY A 105 -6.19 -1.52 -30.60
C GLY A 105 -6.78 -0.29 -31.30
N GLU A 106 -7.03 -0.34 -32.61
CA GLU A 106 -7.66 0.73 -33.38
C GLU A 106 -9.17 0.80 -33.11
N ASP A 107 -9.81 -0.33 -32.82
CA ASP A 107 -11.25 -0.45 -32.56
C ASP A 107 -11.61 -0.34 -31.07
N LEU A 108 -10.61 -0.21 -30.17
CA LEU A 108 -10.85 -0.12 -28.74
C LEU A 108 -11.60 1.15 -28.37
N SER A 109 -12.66 0.99 -27.60
CA SER A 109 -13.28 2.10 -26.90
C SER A 109 -12.32 2.68 -25.86
N ARG A 110 -12.61 3.88 -25.37
CA ARG A 110 -11.82 4.50 -24.29
C ARG A 110 -11.78 3.65 -23.02
N HIS A 111 -12.90 3.01 -22.67
CA HIS A 111 -13.01 2.11 -21.52
C HIS A 111 -12.20 0.83 -21.71
N ASP A 112 -12.22 0.21 -22.91
CA ASP A 112 -11.43 -0.98 -23.21
C ASP A 112 -9.93 -0.72 -23.07
N LYS A 113 -9.44 0.43 -23.57
CA LYS A 113 -8.03 0.86 -23.42
C LYS A 113 -7.64 0.97 -21.97
N TRP A 114 -8.49 1.59 -21.16
CA TRP A 114 -8.26 1.76 -19.72
C TRP A 114 -8.22 0.42 -19.00
N LEU A 115 -9.14 -0.49 -19.28
CA LEU A 115 -9.18 -1.84 -18.72
C LEU A 115 -7.95 -2.66 -19.12
N CYS A 116 -7.52 -2.59 -20.38
CA CYS A 116 -6.30 -3.24 -20.85
C CYS A 116 -5.05 -2.72 -20.11
N MET A 117 -4.97 -1.41 -19.88
CA MET A 117 -3.87 -0.80 -19.14
C MET A 117 -3.86 -1.23 -17.67
N MET A 118 -5.00 -1.22 -17.00
CA MET A 118 -5.10 -1.46 -15.56
C MET A 118 -4.97 -2.93 -15.17
N TYR A 119 -5.50 -3.86 -15.96
CA TYR A 119 -5.56 -5.28 -15.60
C TYR A 119 -4.20 -5.88 -15.22
N PRO A 120 -3.16 -5.84 -16.07
CA PRO A 120 -1.87 -6.46 -15.75
C PRO A 120 -1.17 -5.77 -14.56
N ARG A 121 -1.38 -4.46 -14.40
CA ARG A 121 -0.83 -3.68 -13.27
C ARG A 121 -1.45 -4.10 -11.94
N LEU A 122 -2.77 -4.21 -11.90
CA LEU A 122 -3.51 -4.69 -10.72
C LEU A 122 -3.14 -6.13 -10.36
N LYS A 123 -2.87 -6.99 -11.35
CA LYS A 123 -2.37 -8.36 -11.11
C LYS A 123 -1.01 -8.36 -10.40
N LEU A 124 -0.09 -7.50 -10.79
CA LEU A 124 1.21 -7.39 -10.13
C LEU A 124 1.10 -6.75 -8.74
N LEU A 125 0.26 -5.73 -8.60
CA LEU A 125 -0.02 -5.11 -7.30
C LEU A 125 -0.64 -6.12 -6.32
N GLN A 126 -1.55 -6.96 -6.79
CA GLN A 126 -2.14 -8.04 -6.00
C GLN A 126 -1.08 -9.05 -5.51
N LYS A 127 -0.06 -9.37 -6.34
CA LYS A 127 1.04 -10.24 -5.93
C LYS A 127 1.94 -9.59 -4.86
N LEU A 128 2.26 -8.31 -5.02
CA LEU A 128 3.10 -7.57 -4.09
C LEU A 128 2.44 -7.37 -2.71
N LEU A 129 1.10 -7.34 -2.68
CA LEU A 129 0.34 -7.09 -1.46
C LEU A 129 0.48 -8.24 -0.46
N ALA A 130 0.78 -7.91 0.80
CA ALA A 130 0.84 -8.84 1.93
C ALA A 130 -0.54 -9.45 2.21
N GLU A 131 -0.58 -10.66 2.78
CA GLU A 131 -1.84 -11.34 3.12
C GLU A 131 -2.76 -10.50 4.04
N ASP A 132 -2.17 -9.74 4.94
CA ASP A 132 -2.85 -8.81 5.84
C ASP A 132 -2.75 -7.34 5.34
N GLY A 133 -2.55 -7.14 4.05
CA GLY A 133 -2.46 -5.85 3.39
C GLY A 133 -3.75 -5.42 2.69
N ALA A 134 -3.82 -4.14 2.30
CA ALA A 134 -4.93 -3.57 1.53
C ALA A 134 -4.47 -2.58 0.46
N ILE A 135 -5.26 -2.49 -0.61
CA ILE A 135 -5.08 -1.53 -1.69
C ILE A 135 -6.21 -0.49 -1.67
N PHE A 136 -5.82 0.77 -1.86
CA PHE A 136 -6.69 1.94 -1.94
C PHE A 136 -6.50 2.58 -3.31
N ILE A 137 -7.56 2.67 -4.10
CA ILE A 137 -7.50 3.15 -5.47
C ILE A 137 -8.40 4.35 -5.62
N SER A 138 -7.81 5.53 -5.83
CA SER A 138 -8.56 6.75 -6.15
C SER A 138 -9.14 6.66 -7.54
N ILE A 139 -10.40 7.04 -7.70
CA ILE A 139 -11.10 7.06 -8.99
C ILE A 139 -12.30 8.02 -8.93
N ASP A 140 -12.72 8.54 -10.05
CA ASP A 140 -14.01 9.25 -10.15
C ASP A 140 -15.14 8.31 -10.60
N SER A 141 -16.33 8.89 -10.82
CA SER A 141 -17.51 8.13 -11.23
C SER A 141 -17.40 7.51 -12.64
N THR A 142 -16.45 7.93 -13.47
CA THR A 142 -16.33 7.49 -14.88
C THR A 142 -15.99 6.01 -14.96
N GLU A 143 -14.97 5.57 -14.22
CA GLU A 143 -14.48 4.18 -14.25
C GLU A 143 -14.72 3.41 -12.93
N LEU A 144 -15.44 4.01 -11.96
CA LEU A 144 -15.69 3.35 -10.66
C LEU A 144 -16.29 1.96 -10.80
N SER A 145 -17.31 1.81 -11.65
CA SER A 145 -18.00 0.53 -11.87
C SER A 145 -17.10 -0.48 -12.58
N SER A 146 -16.37 -0.05 -13.60
CA SER A 146 -15.43 -0.89 -14.35
C SER A 146 -14.29 -1.36 -13.44
N LEU A 147 -13.71 -0.45 -12.66
CA LEU A 147 -12.66 -0.75 -11.69
C LEU A 147 -13.12 -1.74 -10.63
N HIS A 148 -14.33 -1.57 -10.08
CA HIS A 148 -14.86 -2.48 -9.08
C HIS A 148 -14.99 -3.91 -9.63
N LEU A 149 -15.56 -4.05 -10.84
CA LEU A 149 -15.69 -5.37 -11.48
C LEU A 149 -14.31 -5.99 -11.79
N LEU A 150 -13.36 -5.18 -12.26
CA LEU A 150 -11.99 -5.60 -12.50
C LEU A 150 -11.30 -6.10 -11.22
N CYS A 151 -11.44 -5.34 -10.12
CA CYS A 151 -10.90 -5.73 -8.83
C CYS A 151 -11.59 -6.97 -8.24
N ASN A 152 -12.89 -7.16 -8.47
CA ASN A 152 -13.59 -8.38 -8.08
C ASN A 152 -13.01 -9.63 -8.77
N GLU A 153 -12.62 -9.51 -10.04
CA GLU A 153 -12.00 -10.60 -10.80
C GLU A 153 -10.57 -10.90 -10.27
N ILE A 154 -9.81 -9.87 -9.90
CA ILE A 154 -8.40 -9.99 -9.51
C ILE A 154 -8.24 -10.35 -8.04
N PHE A 155 -8.91 -9.64 -7.14
CA PHE A 155 -8.79 -9.81 -5.69
C PHE A 155 -9.83 -10.77 -5.11
N GLY A 156 -10.92 -11.02 -5.83
CA GLY A 156 -12.08 -11.75 -5.35
C GLY A 156 -13.11 -10.85 -4.65
N ASN A 157 -14.39 -11.02 -4.99
CA ASN A 157 -15.51 -10.23 -4.43
C ASN A 157 -15.58 -10.27 -2.89
N VAL A 158 -15.20 -11.39 -2.27
CA VAL A 158 -15.17 -11.55 -0.80
C VAL A 158 -14.19 -10.60 -0.12
N ASN A 159 -13.21 -10.09 -0.86
CA ASN A 159 -12.16 -9.20 -0.38
C ASN A 159 -12.47 -7.71 -0.60
N PHE A 160 -13.59 -7.39 -1.22
CA PHE A 160 -14.10 -6.01 -1.27
C PHE A 160 -14.38 -5.51 0.15
N VAL A 161 -13.80 -4.37 0.50
CA VAL A 161 -13.98 -3.75 1.82
C VAL A 161 -15.11 -2.75 1.77
N ASP A 162 -14.92 -1.64 1.05
CA ASP A 162 -15.90 -0.55 0.91
C ASP A 162 -15.47 0.48 -0.15
N TYR A 163 -16.35 1.45 -0.40
CA TYR A 163 -16.06 2.70 -1.07
C TYR A 163 -15.92 3.83 -0.05
N ILE A 164 -14.86 4.61 -0.14
CA ILE A 164 -14.71 5.86 0.61
C ILE A 164 -15.04 7.01 -0.33
N SER A 165 -16.00 7.83 0.05
CA SER A 165 -16.34 9.06 -0.66
C SER A 165 -15.52 10.22 -0.09
N TRP A 166 -14.61 10.77 -0.89
CA TRP A 166 -13.82 11.94 -0.51
C TRP A 166 -14.46 13.20 -1.08
N PHE A 167 -14.84 14.12 -0.21
CA PHE A 167 -15.39 15.42 -0.57
C PHE A 167 -14.24 16.37 -0.95
N LYS A 168 -13.94 16.43 -2.26
CA LYS A 168 -12.72 17.05 -2.81
C LYS A 168 -12.80 18.55 -3.05
N LYS A 169 -14.00 19.15 -3.01
CA LYS A 169 -14.24 20.57 -3.27
C LYS A 169 -14.87 21.25 -2.05
N ALA A 170 -14.43 22.47 -1.75
CA ALA A 170 -15.03 23.29 -0.71
C ALA A 170 -16.24 24.11 -1.20
N SER A 171 -16.39 24.30 -2.52
CA SER A 171 -17.46 25.06 -3.15
C SER A 171 -17.96 24.36 -4.41
N PRO A 172 -19.27 24.39 -4.69
CA PRO A 172 -19.83 23.78 -5.89
C PRO A 172 -19.37 24.51 -7.16
N SER A 173 -19.33 23.79 -8.28
CA SER A 173 -19.09 24.37 -9.61
C SER A 173 -20.39 24.97 -10.16
N ASN A 174 -20.48 26.30 -10.22
CA ASN A 174 -21.68 27.02 -10.69
C ASN A 174 -21.90 26.87 -12.20
N ASP A 175 -20.89 26.44 -12.94
CA ASP A 175 -20.91 26.16 -14.39
C ASP A 175 -21.36 24.74 -14.73
N ALA A 176 -21.60 23.91 -13.73
CA ALA A 176 -22.03 22.53 -13.93
C ALA A 176 -23.45 22.48 -14.58
N LYS A 177 -23.53 21.78 -15.73
CA LYS A 177 -24.80 21.66 -16.48
C LYS A 177 -25.90 20.90 -15.70
N TYR A 178 -25.50 19.93 -14.89
CA TYR A 178 -26.42 19.09 -14.10
C TYR A 178 -26.09 19.21 -12.61
N PHE A 179 -25.13 18.45 -12.13
CA PHE A 179 -24.69 18.43 -10.73
C PHE A 179 -23.20 18.78 -10.63
N SER A 180 -22.83 19.54 -9.59
CA SER A 180 -21.43 19.74 -9.26
C SER A 180 -20.82 18.40 -8.81
N ASN A 181 -19.73 17.99 -9.45
CA ASN A 181 -18.99 16.80 -9.05
C ASN A 181 -18.03 17.16 -7.91
N ASP A 182 -18.50 17.01 -6.68
CA ASP A 182 -17.79 17.40 -5.48
C ASP A 182 -17.05 16.23 -4.80
N ILE A 183 -17.29 15.00 -5.28
CA ILE A 183 -16.82 13.76 -4.66
C ILE A 183 -15.89 13.01 -5.63
N GLU A 184 -14.81 12.47 -5.11
CA GLU A 184 -14.06 11.34 -5.66
C GLU A 184 -14.22 10.12 -4.76
N TYR A 185 -13.95 8.97 -5.33
CA TYR A 185 -14.04 7.69 -4.61
C TYR A 185 -12.66 7.11 -4.38
N ILE A 186 -12.52 6.40 -3.26
CA ILE A 186 -11.38 5.52 -3.02
C ILE A 186 -11.96 4.12 -2.85
N LEU A 187 -11.67 3.26 -3.82
CA LEU A 187 -12.08 1.86 -3.82
C LEU A 187 -11.09 1.07 -2.95
N VAL A 188 -11.59 0.27 -2.00
CA VAL A 188 -10.76 -0.45 -1.04
C VAL A 188 -10.96 -1.96 -1.17
N PHE A 189 -9.88 -2.66 -1.41
CA PHE A 189 -9.79 -4.13 -1.36
C PHE A 189 -8.71 -4.57 -0.38
N ALA A 190 -8.97 -5.62 0.38
CA ALA A 190 -7.93 -6.32 1.12
C ALA A 190 -7.35 -7.47 0.27
N LYS A 191 -6.12 -7.90 0.55
CA LYS A 191 -5.61 -9.17 0.01
C LYS A 191 -6.44 -10.34 0.56
N ASN A 192 -6.66 -10.33 1.87
CA ASN A 192 -7.52 -11.27 2.58
C ASN A 192 -8.33 -10.53 3.65
N LYS A 193 -9.59 -10.22 3.33
CA LYS A 193 -10.51 -9.49 4.24
C LYS A 193 -10.81 -10.24 5.54
N ALA A 194 -10.62 -11.56 5.58
CA ALA A 194 -10.85 -12.32 6.80
C ALA A 194 -9.87 -11.93 7.92
N ILE A 195 -8.63 -11.56 7.57
CA ILE A 195 -7.59 -11.19 8.53
C ILE A 195 -7.29 -9.69 8.56
N TRP A 196 -7.45 -8.97 7.44
CA TRP A 196 -7.23 -7.54 7.40
C TRP A 196 -8.31 -6.77 8.17
N ARG A 197 -7.90 -5.81 8.95
CA ARG A 197 -8.81 -4.86 9.64
C ARG A 197 -8.20 -3.46 9.61
N PRO A 198 -9.00 -2.42 9.31
CA PRO A 198 -8.52 -1.05 9.41
C PRO A 198 -8.27 -0.69 10.88
N SER A 199 -7.16 -0.02 11.14
CA SER A 199 -6.90 0.57 12.45
C SER A 199 -7.94 1.63 12.77
N ARG A 200 -8.27 1.80 14.05
CA ARG A 200 -9.14 2.89 14.49
C ARG A 200 -8.39 4.20 14.50
N LEU A 201 -9.07 5.28 14.19
CA LEU A 201 -8.49 6.62 14.22
C LEU A 201 -8.35 7.14 15.65
N PRO A 202 -7.32 7.94 15.96
CA PRO A 202 -7.25 8.63 17.23
C PRO A 202 -8.43 9.60 17.39
N LEU A 203 -8.74 9.94 18.63
CA LEU A 203 -9.73 10.97 18.92
C LEU A 203 -9.21 12.33 18.44
N THR A 204 -10.08 13.09 17.79
CA THR A 204 -9.79 14.48 17.43
C THR A 204 -9.78 15.37 18.67
N GLU A 205 -9.11 16.54 18.62
CA GLU A 205 -9.14 17.52 19.71
C GLU A 205 -10.56 17.89 20.12
N LYS A 206 -11.47 18.05 19.15
CA LYS A 206 -12.89 18.31 19.40
C LYS A 206 -13.56 17.20 20.21
N GLN A 207 -13.22 15.94 19.93
CA GLN A 207 -13.73 14.80 20.70
C GLN A 207 -13.08 14.70 22.06
N LEU A 208 -11.77 14.99 22.18
CA LEU A 208 -11.04 15.01 23.46
C LEU A 208 -11.61 16.05 24.43
N ARG A 209 -12.09 17.22 23.96
CA ARG A 209 -12.74 18.24 24.80
C ARG A 209 -14.00 17.74 25.50
N ASN A 210 -14.62 16.67 25.02
CA ASN A 210 -15.79 16.05 25.65
C ASN A 210 -15.41 15.13 26.83
N TYR A 211 -14.12 14.86 27.01
CA TYR A 211 -13.62 14.08 28.13
C TYR A 211 -13.22 15.03 29.27
N GLN A 212 -13.95 14.96 30.34
CA GLN A 212 -13.76 15.79 31.54
C GLN A 212 -13.74 14.91 32.78
N ASN A 213 -13.35 15.44 33.92
CA ASN A 213 -13.36 14.74 35.20
C ASN A 213 -14.03 15.58 36.29
N PRO A 214 -15.37 15.78 36.18
CA PRO A 214 -16.09 16.68 37.10
C PRO A 214 -16.26 16.12 38.51
N ASP A 215 -16.03 14.85 38.72
CA ASP A 215 -16.14 14.16 40.02
C ASP A 215 -14.78 13.70 40.57
N ASN A 216 -13.67 14.16 39.98
CA ASN A 216 -12.31 13.80 40.37
C ASN A 216 -12.06 12.29 40.47
N ASP A 217 -12.62 11.52 39.52
CA ASP A 217 -12.43 10.06 39.43
C ASP A 217 -10.92 9.77 39.26
N PRO A 218 -10.31 8.90 40.07
CA PRO A 218 -8.87 8.62 40.01
C PRO A 218 -8.42 7.97 38.71
N ARG A 219 -9.33 7.40 37.93
CA ARG A 219 -9.05 6.82 36.60
C ARG A 219 -8.89 7.88 35.51
N GLY A 220 -9.16 9.14 35.79
CA GLY A 220 -8.96 10.27 34.88
C GLY A 220 -10.23 10.73 34.16
N CYS A 221 -10.03 11.41 33.04
CA CYS A 221 -11.13 12.00 32.28
C CYS A 221 -12.02 10.96 31.61
N TRP A 222 -13.31 11.25 31.57
CA TRP A 222 -14.32 10.40 30.95
C TRP A 222 -15.36 11.22 30.16
N ASN A 223 -15.98 10.57 29.17
CA ASN A 223 -17.09 11.12 28.40
C ASN A 223 -18.42 10.54 28.90
N SER A 224 -19.43 11.37 28.97
CA SER A 224 -20.75 11.06 29.49
C SER A 224 -21.63 10.40 28.43
N ALA A 225 -22.08 9.17 28.68
CA ALA A 225 -23.03 8.46 27.83
C ALA A 225 -24.41 8.33 28.50
N THR A 226 -25.47 8.24 27.69
CA THR A 226 -26.82 7.95 28.19
C THR A 226 -26.87 6.55 28.78
N TYR A 227 -27.58 6.40 29.90
CA TYR A 227 -27.81 5.10 30.53
C TYR A 227 -29.11 4.42 30.07
N THR A 228 -29.90 5.13 29.24
CA THR A 228 -31.16 4.65 28.67
C THR A 228 -31.00 4.33 27.18
N CYS A 229 -31.81 3.40 26.69
CA CYS A 229 -31.98 3.00 25.30
C CYS A 229 -33.39 3.35 24.84
N ASN A 230 -33.54 3.85 23.60
CA ASN A 230 -34.82 4.22 22.97
C ASN A 230 -35.56 2.93 22.49
N LYS A 231 -35.93 2.07 23.43
CA LYS A 231 -36.77 0.89 23.27
C LYS A 231 -37.83 0.94 24.34
N SER A 232 -39.06 0.55 23.99
CA SER A 232 -40.13 0.57 24.97
C SER A 232 -40.04 -0.59 25.95
N LYS A 233 -40.81 -0.50 27.07
CA LYS A 233 -40.90 -1.58 28.05
C LYS A 233 -41.53 -2.85 27.48
N GLU A 234 -42.38 -2.73 26.44
CA GLU A 234 -42.97 -3.86 25.71
C GLU A 234 -41.94 -4.57 24.83
N GLU A 235 -41.05 -3.82 24.21
CA GLU A 235 -39.96 -4.37 23.35
C GLU A 235 -38.88 -5.07 24.17
N ARG A 236 -38.58 -4.55 25.37
CA ARG A 236 -37.49 -5.08 26.24
C ARG A 236 -37.89 -5.02 27.72
N PRO A 237 -38.88 -5.84 28.18
CA PRO A 237 -39.38 -5.79 29.53
C PRO A 237 -38.33 -6.11 30.60
N SER A 238 -37.34 -6.96 30.31
CA SER A 238 -36.26 -7.30 31.24
C SER A 238 -35.31 -6.13 31.56
N LEU A 239 -35.32 -5.08 30.73
CA LEU A 239 -34.52 -3.87 30.93
C LEU A 239 -35.35 -2.72 31.52
N TYR A 240 -36.59 -2.93 31.87
CA TYR A 240 -37.48 -1.97 32.54
C TYR A 240 -37.60 -2.35 34.02
N TYR A 241 -36.72 -1.82 34.85
CA TYR A 241 -36.62 -2.10 36.30
C TYR A 241 -36.16 -0.83 37.03
N PRO A 242 -36.45 -0.72 38.37
CA PRO A 242 -35.96 0.41 39.13
C PRO A 242 -34.47 0.29 39.45
N ILE A 243 -33.78 1.43 39.42
CA ILE A 243 -32.43 1.57 39.94
C ILE A 243 -32.41 2.57 41.10
N LEU A 244 -31.51 2.40 42.05
CA LEU A 244 -31.40 3.27 43.20
C LEU A 244 -30.35 4.36 42.95
N ASN A 245 -30.71 5.62 43.18
CA ASN A 245 -29.71 6.68 43.24
C ASN A 245 -28.99 6.59 44.61
N PRO A 246 -27.68 6.25 44.65
CA PRO A 246 -26.96 6.03 45.89
C PRO A 246 -26.81 7.31 46.75
N ASN A 247 -26.95 8.49 46.11
CA ASN A 247 -26.78 9.78 46.79
C ASN A 247 -28.06 10.27 47.46
N THR A 248 -29.23 9.88 46.96
CA THR A 248 -30.52 10.36 47.47
C THR A 248 -31.37 9.25 48.07
N GLY A 249 -31.05 7.97 47.85
CA GLY A 249 -31.86 6.84 48.26
C GLY A 249 -33.16 6.65 47.47
N GLN A 250 -33.38 7.41 46.40
CA GLN A 250 -34.61 7.34 45.59
C GLN A 250 -34.53 6.27 44.51
N GLU A 251 -35.65 5.56 44.31
CA GLU A 251 -35.82 4.69 43.15
C GLU A 251 -36.09 5.52 41.88
N VAL A 252 -35.45 5.14 40.81
CA VAL A 252 -35.54 5.80 39.49
C VAL A 252 -35.95 4.76 38.46
N TRP A 253 -37.05 5.02 37.77
CA TRP A 253 -37.52 4.21 36.65
C TRP A 253 -37.18 4.89 35.31
N PRO A 254 -36.92 4.13 34.24
CA PRO A 254 -36.81 4.74 32.89
C PRO A 254 -38.17 5.33 32.49
N LYS A 255 -38.19 6.20 31.46
CA LYS A 255 -39.46 6.64 30.86
C LYS A 255 -40.18 5.44 30.27
N GLU A 256 -41.50 5.47 30.16
CA GLU A 256 -42.28 4.37 29.54
C GLU A 256 -41.87 4.06 28.10
N THR A 257 -41.38 5.07 27.39
CA THR A 257 -40.86 4.97 26.00
C THR A 257 -39.38 4.61 25.93
N ALA A 258 -38.76 4.24 27.04
CA ALA A 258 -37.34 3.92 27.11
C ALA A 258 -37.10 2.81 28.15
N VAL A 259 -35.97 2.11 28.02
CA VAL A 259 -35.49 1.12 29.00
C VAL A 259 -34.04 1.42 29.36
N TRP A 260 -33.48 0.79 30.37
CA TRP A 260 -32.04 0.88 30.61
C TRP A 260 -31.26 0.23 29.45
N ALA A 261 -30.07 0.69 29.21
CA ALA A 261 -29.18 0.12 28.18
C ALA A 261 -28.50 -1.18 28.67
N TYR A 262 -28.61 -1.48 29.97
CA TYR A 262 -27.86 -2.53 30.64
C TYR A 262 -28.80 -3.37 31.51
N SER A 263 -28.46 -4.65 31.73
CA SER A 263 -29.20 -5.53 32.61
C SER A 263 -29.03 -5.15 34.09
N LYS A 264 -29.85 -5.76 34.98
CA LYS A 264 -29.77 -5.50 36.41
C LYS A 264 -28.42 -5.93 37.00
N GLU A 265 -27.89 -7.05 36.55
CA GLU A 265 -26.58 -7.56 36.96
C GLU A 265 -25.45 -6.58 36.55
N GLN A 266 -25.52 -6.07 35.30
CA GLN A 266 -24.57 -5.05 34.82
C GLN A 266 -24.69 -3.72 35.59
N TYR A 267 -25.92 -3.34 35.97
CA TYR A 267 -26.12 -2.15 36.81
C TYR A 267 -25.43 -2.30 38.18
N GLU A 268 -25.57 -3.45 38.84
CA GLU A 268 -24.94 -3.75 40.14
C GLU A 268 -23.40 -3.68 40.02
N GLU A 269 -22.85 -4.20 38.93
CA GLU A 269 -21.42 -4.09 38.60
C GLU A 269 -20.99 -2.62 38.34
N HIS A 270 -21.81 -1.86 37.60
CA HIS A 270 -21.54 -0.47 37.34
C HIS A 270 -21.53 0.41 38.59
N ILE A 271 -22.44 0.15 39.55
CA ILE A 271 -22.44 0.84 40.84
C ILE A 271 -21.17 0.49 41.64
N LYS A 272 -20.85 -0.83 41.76
CA LYS A 272 -19.66 -1.29 42.47
C LYS A 272 -18.39 -0.68 41.94
N ASN A 273 -18.31 -0.47 40.63
CA ASN A 273 -17.15 0.08 39.93
C ASN A 273 -17.21 1.62 39.77
N ASN A 274 -18.16 2.31 40.41
CA ASN A 274 -18.35 3.77 40.28
C ASN A 274 -18.40 4.27 38.82
N LEU A 275 -19.18 3.57 37.98
CA LEU A 275 -19.32 3.91 36.56
C LEU A 275 -20.52 4.81 36.26
N LEU A 276 -21.36 5.11 37.28
CA LEU A 276 -22.54 5.94 37.13
C LEU A 276 -22.30 7.33 37.75
N TYR A 277 -22.58 8.36 36.98
CA TYR A 277 -22.51 9.74 37.41
C TYR A 277 -23.91 10.35 37.51
N TRP A 278 -24.26 10.89 38.66
CA TRP A 278 -25.55 11.45 38.99
C TRP A 278 -25.60 12.98 39.03
N GLY A 279 -24.71 13.63 38.27
CA GLY A 279 -24.58 15.09 38.27
C GLY A 279 -23.64 15.59 39.38
N VAL A 280 -23.29 16.86 39.30
CA VAL A 280 -22.35 17.51 40.26
C VAL A 280 -22.89 17.45 41.69
N ASP A 281 -24.21 17.61 41.86
CA ASP A 281 -24.90 17.56 43.17
C ASP A 281 -25.39 16.15 43.54
N GLY A 282 -25.15 15.16 42.72
CA GLY A 282 -25.61 13.78 42.90
C GLY A 282 -27.13 13.56 42.72
N LYS A 283 -27.90 14.60 42.29
CA LYS A 283 -29.36 14.59 42.26
C LYS A 283 -29.97 14.51 40.86
N ALA A 284 -29.17 14.23 39.83
CA ALA A 284 -29.70 14.10 38.48
C ALA A 284 -30.78 13.00 38.39
N LYS A 285 -31.86 13.31 37.65
CA LYS A 285 -33.01 12.38 37.49
C LYS A 285 -32.61 11.03 36.90
N TYR A 286 -31.62 11.00 36.00
CA TYR A 286 -31.08 9.80 35.36
C TYR A 286 -29.57 9.80 35.45
N PRO A 287 -28.96 8.63 35.68
CA PRO A 287 -27.50 8.54 35.68
C PRO A 287 -26.94 8.67 34.27
N ARG A 288 -25.69 9.08 34.23
CA ARG A 288 -24.86 9.04 33.01
C ARG A 288 -23.81 7.97 33.21
N PHE A 289 -23.47 7.23 32.14
CA PHE A 289 -22.41 6.23 32.17
C PHE A 289 -21.08 6.88 31.86
N LYS A 290 -20.06 6.62 32.68
CA LYS A 290 -18.71 7.12 32.50
C LYS A 290 -17.96 6.25 31.49
N LYS A 291 -17.59 6.82 30.33
CA LYS A 291 -16.70 6.20 29.34
C LYS A 291 -15.34 6.85 29.48
N PHE A 292 -14.40 6.17 30.12
CA PHE A 292 -13.06 6.70 30.36
C PHE A 292 -12.24 6.87 29.09
N LEU A 293 -11.39 7.91 29.07
CA LEU A 293 -10.41 8.12 28.02
C LEU A 293 -9.33 7.02 28.03
N PHE A 294 -8.94 6.63 29.24
CA PHE A 294 -8.02 5.50 29.43
C PHE A 294 -8.63 4.21 28.87
N GLY A 295 -7.87 3.52 28.00
CA GLY A 295 -8.36 2.31 27.32
C GLY A 295 -9.30 2.56 26.13
N HIS A 296 -9.51 3.81 25.73
CA HIS A 296 -10.27 4.11 24.50
C HIS A 296 -9.50 3.64 23.28
N GLN A 297 -10.11 2.73 22.50
CA GLN A 297 -9.48 2.07 21.35
C GLN A 297 -9.51 2.91 20.06
N GLY A 298 -9.81 4.20 20.13
CA GLY A 298 -9.99 5.04 18.95
C GLY A 298 -11.39 4.95 18.32
N VAL A 299 -11.60 5.68 17.24
CA VAL A 299 -12.89 5.86 16.54
C VAL A 299 -12.92 4.98 15.29
N VAL A 300 -14.08 4.37 15.02
CA VAL A 300 -14.31 3.62 13.78
C VAL A 300 -14.26 4.57 12.58
N ASN A 301 -13.62 4.12 11.51
CA ASN A 301 -13.53 4.88 10.27
C ASN A 301 -14.91 5.05 9.63
N ARG A 302 -15.10 6.18 8.97
CA ARG A 302 -16.28 6.48 8.18
C ARG A 302 -15.97 6.31 6.70
N THR A 303 -16.98 6.06 5.90
CA THR A 303 -16.87 6.00 4.42
C THR A 303 -17.03 7.37 3.76
N LEU A 304 -17.41 8.41 4.50
CA LEU A 304 -17.42 9.80 4.02
C LEU A 304 -16.26 10.56 4.68
N TRP A 305 -15.33 11.05 3.86
CA TRP A 305 -14.20 11.87 4.29
C TRP A 305 -14.39 13.30 3.80
N HIS A 306 -14.53 14.20 4.76
CA HIS A 306 -14.75 15.61 4.49
C HIS A 306 -13.41 16.33 4.28
N TYR A 307 -13.42 17.39 3.47
CA TYR A 307 -12.23 18.20 3.21
C TYR A 307 -11.64 18.85 4.49
N ASP A 308 -12.45 19.11 5.51
CA ASP A 308 -11.97 19.61 6.81
C ASP A 308 -11.02 18.61 7.48
N ASP A 309 -11.27 17.31 7.29
CA ASP A 309 -10.47 16.23 7.88
C ASP A 309 -9.22 15.93 7.04
N VAL A 310 -9.38 15.82 5.73
CA VAL A 310 -8.35 15.27 4.83
C VAL A 310 -7.88 16.24 3.74
N ASN A 311 -8.33 17.52 3.80
CA ASN A 311 -8.06 18.56 2.81
C ASN A 311 -8.77 18.30 1.45
N HIS A 312 -8.61 19.22 0.52
CA HIS A 312 -9.24 19.23 -0.80
C HIS A 312 -8.21 19.48 -1.91
N THR A 313 -8.59 19.30 -3.17
CA THR A 313 -7.69 19.42 -4.33
C THR A 313 -6.98 20.77 -4.39
N GLN A 314 -7.68 21.87 -4.15
CA GLN A 314 -7.07 23.20 -4.15
C GLN A 314 -6.07 23.37 -3.00
N GLY A 315 -6.34 22.78 -1.82
CA GLY A 315 -5.42 22.75 -0.69
C GLY A 315 -4.13 21.97 -1.03
N ALA A 316 -4.24 20.86 -1.74
CA ALA A 316 -3.08 20.09 -2.22
C ALA A 316 -2.20 20.89 -3.19
N SER A 317 -2.82 21.65 -4.11
CA SER A 317 -2.07 22.56 -5.00
C SER A 317 -1.34 23.66 -4.22
N MET A 318 -1.95 24.14 -3.13
CA MET A 318 -1.28 25.10 -2.24
C MET A 318 -0.12 24.49 -1.46
N GLU A 319 -0.22 23.20 -1.06
CA GLU A 319 0.88 22.45 -0.44
C GLU A 319 2.08 22.37 -1.38
N LEU A 320 1.88 21.98 -2.66
CA LEU A 320 2.96 21.94 -3.65
C LEU A 320 3.60 23.31 -3.90
N ARG A 321 2.80 24.38 -3.98
CA ARG A 321 3.33 25.74 -4.13
C ARG A 321 4.19 26.18 -2.96
N LYS A 322 3.85 25.78 -1.73
CA LYS A 322 4.70 26.04 -0.55
C LYS A 322 6.04 25.30 -0.63
N LEU A 323 6.06 24.13 -1.26
CA LEU A 323 7.27 23.40 -1.60
C LEU A 323 8.03 24.02 -2.79
N GLY A 324 7.54 25.11 -3.41
CA GLY A 324 8.14 25.73 -4.60
C GLY A 324 7.90 24.94 -5.89
N ILE A 325 7.00 23.96 -5.90
CA ILE A 325 6.64 23.17 -7.08
C ILE A 325 5.34 23.74 -7.66
N THR A 326 5.42 24.34 -8.85
CA THR A 326 4.31 25.09 -9.45
C THR A 326 3.70 24.45 -10.71
N ARG A 327 4.37 23.45 -11.27
CA ARG A 327 4.01 22.83 -12.56
C ARG A 327 3.52 21.40 -12.36
N PHE A 328 2.46 21.23 -11.58
CA PHE A 328 1.79 19.93 -11.44
C PHE A 328 0.30 20.15 -11.26
N ASP A 329 -0.48 19.46 -12.07
CA ASP A 329 -1.94 19.55 -12.03
C ASP A 329 -2.54 18.50 -11.08
N THR A 330 -3.60 18.88 -10.38
CA THR A 330 -4.43 17.99 -9.53
C THR A 330 -3.68 17.06 -8.56
N PRO A 331 -2.74 17.56 -7.72
CA PRO A 331 -2.10 16.73 -6.71
C PRO A 331 -3.12 16.25 -5.67
N LYS A 332 -2.87 15.09 -5.07
CA LYS A 332 -3.63 14.64 -3.91
C LYS A 332 -3.13 15.31 -2.63
N PRO A 333 -4.02 15.61 -1.68
CA PRO A 333 -3.62 16.19 -0.39
C PRO A 333 -2.80 15.20 0.44
N THR A 334 -1.76 15.67 1.10
CA THR A 334 -0.93 14.86 2.01
C THR A 334 -1.78 14.26 3.14
N ARG A 335 -2.70 15.05 3.73
CA ARG A 335 -3.61 14.58 4.80
C ARG A 335 -4.56 13.45 4.35
N LEU A 336 -4.91 13.36 3.07
CA LEU A 336 -5.71 12.24 2.54
C LEU A 336 -4.92 10.93 2.62
N ILE A 337 -3.66 10.99 2.20
CA ILE A 337 -2.78 9.81 2.23
C ILE A 337 -2.41 9.47 3.68
N GLU A 338 -2.10 10.44 4.52
CA GLU A 338 -1.87 10.21 5.96
C GLU A 338 -3.05 9.49 6.62
N ARG A 339 -4.30 9.83 6.27
CA ARG A 339 -5.49 9.13 6.74
C ARG A 339 -5.51 7.67 6.27
N ILE A 340 -5.16 7.39 5.01
CA ILE A 340 -5.04 6.02 4.49
C ILE A 340 -3.97 5.25 5.28
N LEU A 341 -2.80 5.84 5.49
CA LEU A 341 -1.71 5.21 6.21
C LEU A 341 -2.07 4.95 7.68
N GLN A 342 -2.77 5.87 8.34
CA GLN A 342 -3.25 5.69 9.73
C GLN A 342 -4.12 4.44 9.89
N ILE A 343 -4.93 4.11 8.88
CA ILE A 343 -5.88 2.98 8.95
C ILE A 343 -5.34 1.68 8.37
N ALA A 344 -4.31 1.74 7.53
CA ALA A 344 -3.83 0.62 6.74
C ALA A 344 -2.37 0.23 6.98
N SER A 345 -1.62 0.98 7.80
CA SER A 345 -0.21 0.68 8.04
C SER A 345 0.13 0.59 9.53
N THR A 346 1.21 -0.12 9.83
CA THR A 346 1.91 -0.14 11.11
C THR A 346 3.22 0.65 11.00
N PRO A 347 3.92 0.96 12.11
CA PRO A 347 5.17 1.74 12.07
C PRO A 347 6.28 1.21 11.14
N ASP A 348 6.31 -0.08 10.85
CA ASP A 348 7.36 -0.72 10.02
C ASP A 348 6.88 -1.17 8.65
N SER A 349 5.71 -0.70 8.21
CA SER A 349 5.06 -1.13 6.97
C SER A 349 5.78 -0.64 5.72
N ILE A 350 5.72 -1.43 4.65
CA ILE A 350 6.08 -1.02 3.29
C ILE A 350 4.83 -0.49 2.59
N ILE A 351 4.94 0.70 2.03
CA ILE A 351 3.88 1.41 1.30
C ILE A 351 4.31 1.52 -0.17
N LEU A 352 3.44 1.15 -1.09
CA LEU A 352 3.69 1.23 -2.53
C LEU A 352 2.69 2.16 -3.20
N ASP A 353 3.21 3.01 -4.08
CA ASP A 353 2.42 3.85 -4.99
C ASP A 353 3.02 3.77 -6.39
N SER A 354 2.33 3.09 -7.31
CA SER A 354 2.82 2.89 -8.69
C SER A 354 2.31 3.93 -9.70
N PHE A 355 1.60 4.95 -9.21
CA PHE A 355 1.21 6.14 -9.96
C PHE A 355 1.56 7.38 -9.11
N ALA A 356 2.86 7.51 -8.80
CA ALA A 356 3.35 8.37 -7.74
C ALA A 356 3.07 9.87 -7.94
N GLY A 357 2.93 10.28 -9.18
CA GLY A 357 2.60 11.66 -9.53
C GLY A 357 3.58 12.64 -8.89
N SER A 358 3.06 13.55 -8.09
CA SER A 358 3.89 14.54 -7.41
C SER A 358 4.62 14.01 -6.16
N GLY A 359 4.53 12.71 -5.82
CA GLY A 359 5.20 12.13 -4.64
C GLY A 359 4.48 12.37 -3.30
N THR A 360 3.15 12.54 -3.33
CA THR A 360 2.36 12.79 -2.11
C THR A 360 2.47 11.65 -1.11
N THR A 361 2.54 10.41 -1.58
CA THR A 361 2.62 9.22 -0.73
C THR A 361 3.92 9.20 0.08
N ALA A 362 5.07 9.51 -0.52
CA ALA A 362 6.32 9.62 0.23
C ALA A 362 6.29 10.75 1.26
N HIS A 363 5.74 11.92 0.90
CA HIS A 363 5.56 13.03 1.83
C HIS A 363 4.73 12.61 3.06
N ALA A 364 3.62 11.90 2.84
CA ALA A 364 2.78 11.41 3.93
C ALA A 364 3.51 10.38 4.83
N VAL A 365 4.29 9.47 4.22
CA VAL A 365 5.10 8.49 4.96
C VAL A 365 6.13 9.17 5.85
N LEU A 366 6.90 10.13 5.32
CA LEU A 366 7.91 10.87 6.08
C LEU A 366 7.29 11.66 7.24
N ASN A 367 6.17 12.35 6.99
CA ASN A 367 5.43 13.07 8.03
C ASN A 367 4.98 12.14 9.17
N MET A 368 4.43 10.98 8.83
CA MET A 368 3.97 10.03 9.83
C MET A 368 5.12 9.44 10.64
N ASN A 369 6.23 9.09 9.99
CA ASN A 369 7.41 8.59 10.69
C ASN A 369 7.97 9.62 11.66
N ARG A 370 8.02 10.90 11.25
CA ARG A 370 8.40 11.99 12.15
C ARG A 370 7.43 12.15 13.34
N ALA A 371 6.13 12.00 13.09
CA ALA A 371 5.10 12.21 14.11
C ALA A 371 5.02 11.10 15.16
N ASP A 372 5.21 9.84 14.76
CA ASP A 372 5.05 8.67 15.64
C ASP A 372 6.34 7.88 15.90
N GLY A 373 7.48 8.31 15.34
CA GLY A 373 8.77 7.62 15.44
C GLY A 373 8.81 6.30 14.68
N GLY A 374 7.91 6.11 13.72
CA GLY A 374 7.87 4.91 12.86
C GLY A 374 8.99 4.87 11.83
N HIS A 375 9.14 3.69 11.22
CA HIS A 375 10.13 3.37 10.18
C HIS A 375 9.45 2.83 8.92
N ARG A 376 8.26 3.40 8.57
CA ARG A 376 7.56 3.04 7.33
C ARG A 376 8.44 3.34 6.14
N LYS A 377 8.39 2.48 5.14
CA LYS A 377 9.14 2.58 3.90
C LYS A 377 8.19 2.87 2.76
N PHE A 378 8.65 3.66 1.79
CA PHE A 378 7.89 3.91 0.58
C PHE A 378 8.60 3.40 -0.65
N ILE A 379 7.81 2.90 -1.61
CA ILE A 379 8.24 2.57 -2.97
C ILE A 379 7.32 3.36 -3.91
N LEU A 380 7.89 4.31 -4.62
CA LEU A 380 7.19 5.11 -5.63
C LEU A 380 7.61 4.69 -7.02
N VAL A 381 6.66 4.56 -7.94
CA VAL A 381 6.95 4.37 -9.37
C VAL A 381 6.26 5.49 -10.16
N GLU A 382 7.01 6.14 -11.04
CA GLU A 382 6.51 7.19 -11.93
C GLU A 382 7.09 7.02 -13.33
N MET A 383 6.22 6.93 -14.33
CA MET A 383 6.66 6.71 -15.71
C MET A 383 6.96 7.99 -16.49
N MET A 384 6.52 9.13 -15.97
CA MET A 384 6.64 10.40 -16.66
C MET A 384 8.00 11.04 -16.40
N ASP A 385 8.47 11.83 -17.36
CA ASP A 385 9.80 12.47 -17.34
C ASP A 385 10.00 13.46 -16.17
N TYR A 386 8.92 13.83 -15.46
CA TYR A 386 9.01 14.67 -14.26
C TYR A 386 9.31 13.88 -12.96
N ALA A 387 9.51 12.57 -13.02
CA ALA A 387 9.85 11.75 -11.84
C ALA A 387 11.03 12.32 -11.04
N GLY A 388 12.08 12.78 -11.74
CA GLY A 388 13.23 13.45 -11.11
C GLY A 388 12.94 14.87 -10.65
N SER A 389 12.28 15.69 -11.50
CA SER A 389 12.13 17.13 -11.29
C SER A 389 10.93 17.53 -10.41
N ILE A 390 9.96 16.66 -10.23
CA ILE A 390 8.77 16.89 -9.39
C ILE A 390 8.69 15.86 -8.27
N THR A 391 8.60 14.58 -8.59
CA THR A 391 8.38 13.52 -7.58
C THR A 391 9.54 13.45 -6.59
N ALA A 392 10.76 13.24 -7.08
CA ALA A 392 11.95 13.19 -6.23
C ALA A 392 12.26 14.54 -5.58
N GLU A 393 12.08 15.64 -6.31
CA GLU A 393 12.31 16.98 -5.78
C GLU A 393 11.38 17.32 -4.60
N ARG A 394 10.10 16.91 -4.65
CA ARG A 394 9.20 17.03 -3.50
C ARG A 394 9.74 16.30 -2.29
N VAL A 395 10.20 15.07 -2.47
CA VAL A 395 10.71 14.24 -1.37
C VAL A 395 11.97 14.85 -0.76
N LYS A 396 12.91 15.36 -1.60
CA LYS A 396 14.11 16.09 -1.12
C LYS A 396 13.71 17.26 -0.23
N ARG A 397 12.81 18.12 -0.71
CA ARG A 397 12.33 19.28 0.08
C ARG A 397 11.62 18.92 1.36
N VAL A 398 10.93 17.79 1.40
CA VAL A 398 10.30 17.29 2.64
C VAL A 398 11.37 16.80 3.62
N ILE A 399 12.42 16.14 3.15
CA ILE A 399 13.55 15.71 3.97
C ILE A 399 14.28 16.91 4.57
N ASP A 400 14.63 17.91 3.74
CA ASP A 400 15.43 19.07 4.15
C ASP A 400 14.64 20.12 4.93
N GLY A 401 13.33 20.22 4.70
CA GLY A 401 12.49 21.33 5.12
C GLY A 401 12.27 22.33 3.98
N TYR A 402 11.23 23.13 4.09
CA TYR A 402 10.81 24.06 3.04
C TYR A 402 10.09 25.29 3.59
N GLY A 403 9.96 26.30 2.73
CA GLY A 403 9.36 27.60 3.10
C GLY A 403 10.38 28.53 3.75
N GLU A 404 9.97 29.78 3.99
CA GLU A 404 10.82 30.83 4.51
C GLU A 404 10.17 31.51 5.71
N ASP A 405 10.98 32.07 6.59
CA ASP A 405 10.57 32.84 7.77
C ASP A 405 9.50 32.11 8.64
N LYS A 406 8.40 32.82 8.93
CA LYS A 406 7.28 32.29 9.74
C LYS A 406 6.49 31.16 9.06
N LYS A 407 6.74 30.88 7.78
CA LYS A 407 6.11 29.81 7.03
C LYS A 407 7.06 28.63 6.80
N ALA A 408 8.26 28.69 7.35
CA ALA A 408 9.22 27.59 7.30
C ALA A 408 8.63 26.33 7.95
N VAL A 409 8.79 25.22 7.27
CA VAL A 409 8.45 23.87 7.74
C VAL A 409 9.77 23.13 7.91
N GLU A 410 10.04 22.69 9.12
CA GLU A 410 11.23 21.91 9.45
C GLU A 410 11.23 20.58 8.69
N GLY A 411 12.39 20.13 8.25
CA GLY A 411 12.56 18.87 7.54
C GLY A 411 12.02 17.68 8.32
N ALA A 412 11.40 16.76 7.60
CA ALA A 412 10.94 15.52 8.18
C ALA A 412 12.10 14.53 8.43
N GLY A 413 13.26 14.81 7.84
CA GLY A 413 14.38 13.87 7.81
C GLY A 413 14.10 12.66 6.93
N GLY A 414 15.00 11.69 6.97
CA GLY A 414 14.87 10.45 6.22
C GLY A 414 15.80 10.40 5.00
N GLN A 415 15.59 9.39 4.17
CA GLN A 415 16.44 9.13 3.02
C GLN A 415 15.69 8.34 1.94
N PHE A 416 16.19 8.35 0.70
CA PHE A 416 15.70 7.49 -0.39
C PHE A 416 16.80 7.21 -1.42
N SER A 417 16.60 6.16 -2.22
CA SER A 417 17.39 5.89 -3.42
C SER A 417 16.52 6.06 -4.68
N TYR A 418 17.10 6.68 -5.69
CA TYR A 418 16.46 6.91 -6.98
C TYR A 418 16.96 5.89 -8.00
N TYR A 419 16.04 5.23 -8.68
CA TYR A 419 16.31 4.16 -9.63
C TYR A 419 15.73 4.47 -11.00
N GLU A 420 16.36 3.91 -12.02
CA GLU A 420 15.81 3.78 -13.36
C GLU A 420 15.68 2.30 -13.73
N LEU A 421 14.82 2.02 -14.72
CA LEU A 421 14.72 0.69 -15.29
C LEU A 421 15.96 0.41 -16.14
N GLY A 422 16.76 -0.53 -15.69
CA GLY A 422 17.94 -1.01 -16.39
C GLY A 422 17.64 -2.04 -17.48
N PRO A 423 18.64 -2.80 -17.92
CA PRO A 423 18.49 -3.78 -18.99
C PRO A 423 17.54 -4.92 -18.61
N VAL A 424 16.99 -5.58 -19.63
CA VAL A 424 16.23 -6.82 -19.45
C VAL A 424 17.16 -7.95 -19.04
N LEU A 425 16.66 -8.85 -18.17
CA LEU A 425 17.44 -10.00 -17.71
C LEU A 425 17.63 -11.06 -18.80
N LEU A 426 16.61 -11.30 -19.59
CA LEU A 426 16.64 -12.22 -20.71
C LEU A 426 16.44 -11.45 -22.01
N LEU A 427 17.26 -11.75 -22.99
CA LEU A 427 17.17 -11.22 -24.34
C LEU A 427 15.98 -11.86 -25.10
N PRO A 428 15.53 -11.27 -26.24
CA PRO A 428 14.42 -11.82 -27.01
C PRO A 428 14.64 -13.25 -27.52
N ASP A 429 15.89 -13.69 -27.67
CA ASP A 429 16.26 -15.06 -28.05
C ASP A 429 16.21 -16.05 -26.87
N GLY A 430 15.87 -15.57 -25.66
CA GLY A 430 15.80 -16.36 -24.44
C GLY A 430 17.13 -16.52 -23.70
N ASN A 431 18.22 -15.96 -24.23
CA ASN A 431 19.52 -15.97 -23.57
C ASN A 431 19.61 -14.95 -22.46
N LEU A 432 20.43 -15.25 -21.45
CA LEU A 432 20.76 -14.33 -20.36
C LEU A 432 21.45 -13.08 -20.93
N ASN A 433 21.02 -11.91 -20.49
CA ASN A 433 21.71 -10.67 -20.80
C ASN A 433 22.92 -10.52 -19.88
N GLU A 434 24.11 -10.72 -20.42
CA GLU A 434 25.36 -10.70 -19.67
C GLU A 434 25.81 -9.27 -19.24
N GLU A 435 25.09 -8.21 -19.68
CA GLU A 435 25.25 -6.86 -19.14
C GLU A 435 24.71 -6.73 -17.71
N VAL A 436 23.78 -7.62 -17.32
CA VAL A 436 23.21 -7.65 -15.98
C VAL A 436 24.22 -8.21 -14.98
N GLY A 437 24.30 -7.60 -13.80
CA GLY A 437 25.18 -8.06 -12.73
C GLY A 437 24.83 -9.45 -12.20
N ALA A 438 25.83 -10.21 -11.76
CA ALA A 438 25.62 -11.57 -11.26
C ALA A 438 24.70 -11.61 -10.03
N GLN A 439 24.69 -10.56 -9.21
CA GLN A 439 23.86 -10.49 -8.02
C GLN A 439 22.36 -10.36 -8.38
N GLU A 440 22.03 -9.50 -9.33
CA GLU A 440 20.67 -9.30 -9.83
C GLU A 440 20.14 -10.56 -10.52
N ILE A 441 21.00 -11.26 -11.26
CA ILE A 441 20.65 -12.56 -11.87
C ILE A 441 20.34 -13.58 -10.78
N ARG A 442 21.14 -13.67 -9.73
CA ARG A 442 20.92 -14.59 -8.59
C ARG A 442 19.64 -14.31 -7.86
N GLU A 443 19.31 -13.05 -7.61
CA GLU A 443 18.05 -12.64 -6.97
C GLU A 443 16.84 -13.13 -7.77
N TYR A 444 16.88 -12.92 -9.08
CA TYR A 444 15.80 -13.37 -9.96
C TYR A 444 15.71 -14.90 -10.02
N VAL A 445 16.83 -15.61 -10.21
CA VAL A 445 16.84 -17.06 -10.32
C VAL A 445 16.34 -17.71 -9.03
N TYR A 446 16.84 -17.26 -7.87
CA TYR A 446 16.43 -17.78 -6.58
C TYR A 446 14.92 -17.55 -6.35
N TYR A 447 14.42 -16.35 -6.63
CA TYR A 447 13.00 -16.06 -6.55
C TYR A 447 12.16 -16.92 -7.51
N MET A 448 12.61 -17.14 -8.74
CA MET A 448 11.87 -17.98 -9.70
C MET A 448 11.72 -19.41 -9.20
N GLU A 449 12.74 -19.95 -8.53
CA GLU A 449 12.75 -21.30 -7.96
C GLU A 449 11.94 -21.43 -6.67
N THR A 450 12.05 -20.46 -5.79
CA THR A 450 11.59 -20.57 -4.39
C THR A 450 10.33 -19.74 -4.10
N LYS A 451 10.12 -18.67 -4.86
CA LYS A 451 9.18 -17.58 -4.56
C LYS A 451 9.53 -16.84 -3.25
N GLU A 452 10.78 -16.94 -2.85
CA GLU A 452 11.32 -16.24 -1.69
C GLU A 452 12.46 -15.31 -2.13
N PRO A 453 12.71 -14.19 -1.42
CA PRO A 453 13.83 -13.32 -1.72
C PRO A 453 15.17 -14.03 -1.45
N LEU A 454 16.17 -13.65 -2.22
CA LEU A 454 17.53 -14.13 -1.97
C LEU A 454 17.97 -13.75 -0.56
N PRO A 455 18.42 -14.71 0.29
CA PRO A 455 18.93 -14.41 1.62
C PRO A 455 20.09 -13.43 1.59
N ALA A 456 20.13 -12.50 2.55
CA ALA A 456 21.25 -11.58 2.70
C ALA A 456 22.51 -12.30 3.20
N GLY A 457 23.67 -11.95 2.65
CA GLY A 457 24.98 -12.47 3.07
C GLY A 457 25.39 -13.73 2.34
N GLN A 458 26.32 -13.57 1.38
CA GLN A 458 27.00 -14.72 0.77
C GLN A 458 28.07 -15.27 1.69
N SER A 459 28.11 -16.59 1.83
CA SER A 459 29.25 -17.26 2.49
C SER A 459 30.50 -17.07 1.63
N LYS A 460 31.59 -16.58 2.22
CA LYS A 460 32.88 -16.52 1.53
C LYS A 460 33.41 -17.90 1.17
N ASP A 461 32.96 -18.93 1.88
CA ASP A 461 33.38 -20.32 1.70
C ASP A 461 32.55 -21.04 0.61
N GLU A 462 31.41 -20.52 0.21
CA GLU A 462 30.52 -21.05 -0.84
C GLU A 462 30.02 -19.91 -1.75
N PRO A 463 30.85 -19.37 -2.64
CA PRO A 463 30.56 -18.15 -3.39
C PRO A 463 29.37 -18.28 -4.37
N TYR A 464 29.01 -19.49 -4.77
CA TYR A 464 27.91 -19.78 -5.69
C TYR A 464 26.62 -20.24 -4.99
N PHE A 465 26.65 -20.39 -3.68
CA PHE A 465 25.47 -20.72 -2.88
C PHE A 465 24.52 -19.55 -2.83
N MET A 466 23.25 -19.78 -3.16
CA MET A 466 22.20 -18.76 -3.11
C MET A 466 21.39 -18.84 -1.82
N GLY A 467 21.11 -20.04 -1.33
CA GLY A 467 20.30 -20.22 -0.12
C GLY A 467 19.73 -21.62 0.02
N LEU A 468 19.11 -21.88 1.16
CA LEU A 468 18.39 -23.11 1.48
C LEU A 468 16.89 -22.78 1.59
N CYS A 469 16.06 -23.47 0.82
CA CYS A 469 14.61 -23.37 0.89
C CYS A 469 14.00 -24.77 0.92
N ARG A 470 13.15 -25.08 1.90
CA ARG A 470 12.45 -26.36 2.06
C ARG A 470 13.38 -27.58 1.90
N ASN A 471 14.52 -27.57 2.62
CA ASN A 471 15.56 -28.60 2.59
C ASN A 471 16.26 -28.80 1.23
N THR A 472 16.09 -27.89 0.29
CA THR A 472 16.79 -27.86 -1.00
C THR A 472 17.79 -26.72 -1.03
N ALA A 473 19.03 -27.01 -1.37
CA ALA A 473 20.11 -26.03 -1.53
C ALA A 473 20.20 -25.57 -2.99
N TYR A 474 20.34 -24.29 -3.19
CA TYR A 474 20.36 -23.66 -4.51
C TYR A 474 21.73 -23.07 -4.77
N TYR A 475 22.30 -23.38 -5.94
CA TYR A 475 23.60 -22.91 -6.39
C TYR A 475 23.48 -22.30 -7.78
N PHE A 476 24.14 -21.16 -7.99
CA PHE A 476 24.25 -20.51 -9.30
C PHE A 476 25.72 -20.35 -9.66
N TYR A 477 26.28 -21.39 -10.30
CA TYR A 477 27.68 -21.45 -10.75
C TYR A 477 27.77 -20.72 -12.10
N TYR A 478 27.98 -19.42 -12.02
CA TYR A 478 28.05 -18.52 -13.16
C TYR A 478 29.29 -17.64 -13.05
N GLU A 479 30.07 -17.64 -14.14
CA GLU A 479 31.19 -16.73 -14.35
C GLU A 479 30.96 -16.02 -15.70
N ARG A 480 31.05 -14.69 -15.72
CA ARG A 480 30.73 -13.90 -16.90
C ARG A 480 31.67 -14.23 -18.07
N GLU A 481 32.97 -14.31 -17.79
CA GLU A 481 34.05 -14.41 -18.80
C GLU A 481 34.51 -15.85 -19.07
N SER A 482 33.87 -16.86 -18.49
CA SER A 482 34.27 -18.24 -18.65
C SER A 482 33.13 -19.22 -18.57
N VAL A 483 33.26 -20.34 -19.27
CA VAL A 483 32.28 -21.45 -19.24
C VAL A 483 32.41 -22.21 -17.94
N THR A 484 31.30 -22.32 -17.22
CA THR A 484 31.23 -23.09 -15.97
C THR A 484 30.74 -24.52 -16.24
N THR A 485 31.35 -25.47 -15.55
CA THR A 485 30.99 -26.90 -15.68
C THR A 485 30.71 -27.51 -14.33
N LEU A 486 29.52 -28.04 -14.13
CA LEU A 486 29.21 -28.87 -12.97
C LEU A 486 29.99 -30.19 -13.09
N ASP A 487 31.07 -30.33 -12.33
CA ASP A 487 31.95 -31.48 -12.26
C ASP A 487 32.18 -31.91 -10.81
N TYR A 488 33.00 -32.95 -10.60
CA TYR A 488 33.34 -33.44 -9.25
C TYR A 488 34.17 -32.43 -8.44
N ALA A 489 34.95 -31.56 -9.12
CA ALA A 489 35.69 -30.50 -8.45
C ALA A 489 34.74 -29.49 -7.83
N PHE A 490 33.76 -29.04 -8.58
CA PHE A 490 32.71 -28.17 -8.07
C PHE A 490 31.91 -28.83 -6.94
N LEU A 491 31.49 -30.10 -7.10
CA LEU A 491 30.76 -30.81 -6.05
C LEU A 491 31.54 -30.88 -4.74
N SER A 492 32.86 -30.97 -4.80
CA SER A 492 33.73 -31.00 -3.61
C SER A 492 33.75 -29.66 -2.84
N THR A 493 33.34 -28.57 -3.45
CA THR A 493 33.24 -27.24 -2.80
C THR A 493 31.96 -27.07 -2.01
N ILE A 494 30.95 -27.90 -2.25
CA ILE A 494 29.66 -27.83 -1.56
C ILE A 494 29.81 -28.28 -0.12
N ARG A 495 29.45 -27.39 0.82
CA ARG A 495 29.51 -27.64 2.26
C ARG A 495 28.14 -27.71 2.92
N THR A 496 27.17 -26.99 2.34
CA THR A 496 25.81 -26.97 2.85
C THR A 496 25.14 -28.34 2.64
N LYS A 497 24.69 -28.96 3.75
CA LYS A 497 23.96 -30.22 3.71
C LYS A 497 22.49 -29.99 3.48
N ALA A 498 21.92 -30.65 2.48
CA ALA A 498 20.51 -30.56 2.11
C ALA A 498 19.99 -31.93 1.64
N GLU A 499 18.70 -32.11 1.60
CA GLU A 499 18.04 -33.31 1.03
C GLU A 499 18.06 -33.32 -0.49
N GLY A 500 18.10 -32.14 -1.13
CA GLY A 500 18.20 -31.96 -2.56
C GLY A 500 19.04 -30.75 -2.93
N TYR A 501 19.51 -30.73 -4.15
CA TYR A 501 20.34 -29.65 -4.68
C TYR A 501 19.84 -29.24 -6.06
N ILE A 502 19.67 -27.95 -6.30
CA ILE A 502 19.44 -27.36 -7.61
C ILE A 502 20.68 -26.54 -7.96
N ILE A 503 21.36 -26.93 -9.03
CA ILE A 503 22.63 -26.35 -9.43
C ILE A 503 22.55 -25.87 -10.87
N TYR A 504 22.75 -24.57 -11.04
CA TYR A 504 22.87 -23.93 -12.35
C TYR A 504 24.34 -23.87 -12.77
N ALA A 505 24.64 -24.27 -14.00
CA ALA A 505 25.93 -24.06 -14.67
C ALA A 505 25.73 -24.12 -16.20
N ASP A 506 26.75 -23.76 -16.98
CA ASP A 506 26.68 -23.81 -18.43
C ASP A 506 26.68 -25.24 -18.97
N LEU A 507 27.52 -26.10 -18.40
CA LEU A 507 27.72 -27.50 -18.77
C LEU A 507 27.62 -28.41 -17.55
N CYS A 508 27.37 -29.69 -17.80
CA CYS A 508 27.41 -30.73 -16.78
C CYS A 508 28.26 -31.93 -17.25
N ALA A 509 29.29 -32.27 -16.52
CA ALA A 509 30.16 -33.43 -16.76
C ALA A 509 29.84 -34.61 -15.83
N ILE A 510 28.82 -34.50 -14.94
CA ILE A 510 28.43 -35.55 -14.01
C ILE A 510 27.41 -36.48 -14.68
N PRO A 511 27.59 -37.82 -14.59
CA PRO A 511 26.61 -38.78 -15.09
C PRO A 511 25.25 -38.63 -14.42
N LEU A 512 24.16 -38.80 -15.20
CA LEU A 512 22.78 -38.65 -14.73
C LEU A 512 22.47 -39.56 -13.51
N GLU A 513 23.01 -40.77 -13.49
CA GLU A 513 22.86 -41.69 -12.37
C GLU A 513 23.44 -41.13 -11.07
N THR A 514 24.64 -40.54 -11.15
CA THR A 514 25.28 -39.88 -10.00
C THR A 514 24.46 -38.69 -9.51
N LEU A 515 23.96 -37.86 -10.43
CA LEU A 515 23.09 -36.73 -10.06
C LEU A 515 21.83 -37.21 -9.32
N ARG A 516 21.20 -38.29 -9.81
CA ARG A 516 20.00 -38.87 -9.17
C ARG A 516 20.32 -39.45 -7.78
N ASN A 517 21.43 -40.18 -7.64
CA ASN A 517 21.84 -40.80 -6.37
C ASN A 517 22.13 -39.76 -5.28
N HIS A 518 22.48 -38.55 -5.66
CA HIS A 518 22.76 -37.44 -4.74
C HIS A 518 21.64 -36.38 -4.71
N ASN A 519 20.48 -36.66 -5.30
CA ASN A 519 19.35 -35.72 -5.39
C ASN A 519 19.74 -34.33 -5.97
N ILE A 520 20.58 -34.34 -7.00
CA ILE A 520 21.01 -33.12 -7.70
C ILE A 520 20.21 -32.94 -8.97
N LEU A 521 19.54 -31.77 -9.10
CA LEU A 521 18.93 -31.31 -10.32
C LEU A 521 19.85 -30.27 -10.96
N PHE A 522 20.45 -30.65 -12.11
CA PHE A 522 21.20 -29.71 -12.93
C PHE A 522 20.25 -28.88 -13.81
N LYS A 523 20.49 -27.59 -13.87
CA LYS A 523 19.82 -26.64 -14.77
C LYS A 523 20.86 -25.87 -15.57
N LYS A 524 20.71 -25.90 -16.90
CA LYS A 524 21.59 -25.16 -17.80
C LYS A 524 21.30 -23.66 -17.72
N ILE A 525 22.35 -22.85 -17.61
CA ILE A 525 22.25 -21.40 -17.75
C ILE A 525 21.94 -21.08 -19.22
N PRO A 526 20.88 -20.31 -19.51
CA PRO A 526 20.52 -19.98 -20.90
C PRO A 526 21.45 -18.87 -21.43
N ARG A 527 22.60 -19.26 -21.99
CA ARG A 527 23.51 -18.35 -22.69
C ARG A 527 24.26 -19.04 -23.83
N ASP A 528 24.75 -18.26 -24.77
CA ASP A 528 25.54 -18.73 -25.90
C ASP A 528 27.02 -18.85 -25.51
N ILE A 529 27.41 -20.03 -25.05
CA ILE A 529 28.80 -20.35 -24.64
C ILE A 529 29.77 -20.47 -25.82
N ALA A 530 29.27 -20.48 -27.06
CA ALA A 530 30.16 -20.54 -28.24
C ALA A 530 30.89 -19.20 -28.47
N ARG A 531 30.47 -18.14 -27.82
CA ARG A 531 31.09 -16.82 -27.89
C ARG A 531 32.16 -16.59 -26.80
N LEU A 532 32.28 -17.50 -25.86
CA LEU A 532 33.28 -17.51 -24.80
C LEU A 532 34.46 -18.39 -25.19
#